data_209d2198ea5bf78ab2e1d5c6dd403281
#
_entry.id   209d2198ea5bf78ab2e1d5c6dd403281
#
_cell.length_a   1.000
_cell.length_b   1.000
_cell.length_c   1.000
_cell.angle_alpha   90.00
_cell.angle_beta   90.00
_cell.angle_gamma   90.00
#
_symmetry.space_group_name_H-M   'P 1'
#
loop_
_entity.id
_entity.type
_entity.pdbx_description
1 polymer ?
#
loop_
_entity_poly.entity_id
_entity_poly.type
_entity_poly.pdbx_seq_one_letter_code
_entity_poly.pdbx_strand_id
1 'polypeptide(L)'
;STAPLTPDGHINLSPKGLDCFKVLSSNRVAYMDLISSGNETSAHTLENGRITFMFCSFDEKPMILRLYGKGHTVLSSDKEWRELARPFKIYPSTRQIIVADISKVQSSCGFGVPKYEFSGDRDIHFEWAESKGAEGLEQYVEVNNLYSIDGLPSKIASVR
;
A
#
# COMPACT_ATOMS: atom_id res chain seq x y z
N SER A 1 0.47 -7.28 -2.48
CA SER A 1 0.96 -7.65 -3.82
C SER A 1 -0.04 -7.22 -4.89
N THR A 2 0.48 -6.77 -6.02
CA THR A 2 -0.27 -6.43 -7.24
C THR A 2 0.52 -6.85 -8.47
N ALA A 3 -0.13 -6.95 -9.62
CA ALA A 3 0.55 -7.31 -10.87
C ALA A 3 -0.10 -6.58 -12.05
N PRO A 4 0.67 -6.21 -13.09
CA PRO A 4 0.12 -5.70 -14.33
C PRO A 4 -0.58 -6.81 -15.13
N LEU A 5 -1.23 -6.45 -16.23
CA LEU A 5 -1.86 -7.42 -17.15
C LEU A 5 -0.88 -8.00 -18.16
N THR A 6 0.17 -7.27 -18.49
CA THR A 6 1.18 -7.74 -19.45
C THR A 6 1.90 -8.98 -18.94
N PRO A 7 2.14 -10.00 -19.79
CA PRO A 7 2.84 -11.22 -19.39
C PRO A 7 4.27 -10.98 -18.89
N ASP A 8 4.95 -9.98 -19.44
CA ASP A 8 6.35 -9.66 -19.13
C ASP A 8 6.51 -8.61 -18.01
N GLY A 9 5.38 -8.17 -17.42
CA GLY A 9 5.40 -7.15 -16.37
C GLY A 9 5.79 -7.68 -15.00
N HIS A 10 6.39 -6.82 -14.19
CA HIS A 10 6.91 -7.18 -12.87
C HIS A 10 5.81 -7.22 -11.81
N ILE A 11 5.77 -8.31 -11.04
CA ILE A 11 4.87 -8.44 -9.89
C ILE A 11 5.40 -7.57 -8.75
N ASN A 12 4.56 -6.67 -8.26
CA ASN A 12 4.87 -5.86 -7.09
C ASN A 12 4.58 -6.62 -5.79
N LEU A 13 5.53 -6.59 -4.86
CA LEU A 13 5.39 -7.06 -3.50
C LEU A 13 5.98 -6.02 -2.54
N SER A 14 5.14 -5.32 -1.81
CA SER A 14 5.55 -4.23 -0.91
C SER A 14 5.16 -4.54 0.53
N PRO A 15 6.12 -4.59 1.48
CA PRO A 15 5.78 -4.67 2.90
C PRO A 15 5.13 -3.37 3.36
N LYS A 16 4.16 -3.47 4.26
CA LYS A 16 3.47 -2.35 4.88
C LYS A 16 3.48 -2.53 6.40
N GLY A 17 3.76 -1.46 7.13
CA GLY A 17 3.84 -1.41 8.59
C GLY A 17 3.30 -0.09 9.12
N LEU A 18 3.73 0.33 10.30
CA LEU A 18 3.41 1.64 10.92
C LEU A 18 1.90 1.86 11.15
N ASP A 19 1.17 0.82 11.52
CA ASP A 19 -0.30 0.88 11.73
C ASP A 19 -1.10 1.44 10.53
N CYS A 20 -0.56 1.26 9.33
CA CYS A 20 -1.16 1.83 8.12
C CYS A 20 -2.43 1.09 7.64
N PHE A 21 -2.71 -0.13 8.11
CA PHE A 21 -3.81 -0.98 7.62
C PHE A 21 -5.05 -0.87 8.50
N LYS A 22 -6.24 -0.74 7.88
CA LYS A 22 -7.53 -0.68 8.59
C LYS A 22 -8.58 -1.56 7.91
N VAL A 23 -9.39 -2.23 8.74
CA VAL A 23 -10.60 -2.92 8.30
C VAL A 23 -11.75 -1.92 8.38
N LEU A 24 -12.35 -1.58 7.25
CA LEU A 24 -13.40 -0.57 7.14
C LEU A 24 -14.80 -1.17 7.30
N SER A 25 -14.98 -2.42 6.82
CA SER A 25 -16.22 -3.18 6.97
C SER A 25 -15.92 -4.68 6.88
N SER A 26 -16.94 -5.52 6.89
CA SER A 26 -16.81 -6.99 6.82
C SER A 26 -16.04 -7.49 5.59
N ASN A 27 -16.02 -6.72 4.51
CA ASN A 27 -15.38 -7.09 3.24
C ASN A 27 -14.59 -5.93 2.59
N ARG A 28 -14.33 -4.85 3.33
CA ARG A 28 -13.60 -3.69 2.79
C ARG A 28 -12.46 -3.32 3.71
N VAL A 29 -11.27 -3.17 3.13
CA VAL A 29 -10.05 -2.81 3.84
C VAL A 29 -9.36 -1.64 3.15
N ALA A 30 -8.51 -0.94 3.89
CA ALA A 30 -7.69 0.11 3.32
C ALA A 30 -6.33 0.19 4.00
N TYR A 31 -5.35 0.75 3.30
CA TYR A 31 -4.12 1.18 3.94
C TYR A 31 -3.69 2.58 3.47
N MET A 32 -3.14 3.32 4.43
CA MET A 32 -2.47 4.59 4.15
C MET A 32 -1.13 4.29 3.51
N ASP A 33 -0.87 4.89 2.36
CA ASP A 33 0.35 4.70 1.60
C ASP A 33 1.21 5.97 1.63
N LEU A 34 2.47 5.81 2.00
CA LEU A 34 3.43 6.88 2.13
C LEU A 34 4.29 6.99 0.87
N ILE A 35 4.82 8.18 0.60
CA ILE A 35 5.79 8.42 -0.47
C ILE A 35 6.99 7.49 -0.28
N SER A 36 7.32 6.71 -1.29
CA SER A 36 8.39 5.73 -1.27
C SER A 36 9.00 5.55 -2.67
N SER A 37 9.92 4.61 -2.83
CA SER A 37 10.75 4.42 -4.04
C SER A 37 9.98 4.15 -5.34
N GLY A 38 8.71 3.71 -5.25
CA GLY A 38 7.87 3.45 -6.42
C GLY A 38 6.39 3.61 -6.10
N ASN A 39 5.53 3.42 -7.11
CA ASN A 39 4.06 3.53 -6.98
C ASN A 39 3.33 2.43 -7.75
N GLU A 40 3.90 1.24 -7.76
CA GLU A 40 3.44 0.06 -8.50
C GLU A 40 1.98 -0.29 -8.17
N THR A 41 1.61 -0.28 -6.87
CA THR A 41 0.24 -0.61 -6.46
C THR A 41 -0.78 0.33 -7.09
N SER A 42 -0.49 1.65 -7.14
CA SER A 42 -1.40 2.61 -7.76
C SER A 42 -1.54 2.37 -9.26
N ALA A 43 -0.44 2.11 -9.96
CA ALA A 43 -0.44 1.83 -11.39
C ALA A 43 -1.23 0.53 -11.71
N HIS A 44 -0.93 -0.56 -11.00
CA HIS A 44 -1.60 -1.85 -11.22
C HIS A 44 -3.08 -1.82 -10.84
N THR A 45 -3.44 -1.11 -9.75
CA THR A 45 -4.86 -0.99 -9.37
C THR A 45 -5.63 -0.10 -10.34
N LEU A 46 -5.01 0.90 -10.94
CA LEU A 46 -5.61 1.71 -11.99
C LEU A 46 -5.87 0.88 -13.26
N GLU A 47 -4.94 0.01 -13.65
CA GLU A 47 -5.07 -0.85 -14.82
C GLU A 47 -6.10 -1.97 -14.64
N ASN A 48 -6.06 -2.69 -13.51
CA ASN A 48 -6.84 -3.94 -13.36
C ASN A 48 -7.45 -4.18 -11.98
N GLY A 49 -7.05 -3.44 -10.95
CA GLY A 49 -7.57 -3.51 -9.59
C GLY A 49 -7.16 -4.74 -8.77
N ARG A 50 -6.49 -5.75 -9.34
CA ARG A 50 -6.15 -6.98 -8.59
C ARG A 50 -5.16 -6.70 -7.47
N ILE A 51 -5.50 -7.11 -6.24
CA ILE A 51 -4.67 -6.91 -5.06
C ILE A 51 -4.79 -8.10 -4.12
N THR A 52 -3.68 -8.43 -3.49
CA THR A 52 -3.61 -9.45 -2.42
C THR A 52 -2.88 -8.86 -1.23
N PHE A 53 -3.48 -8.98 -0.06
CA PHE A 53 -2.82 -8.74 1.22
C PHE A 53 -2.42 -10.06 1.85
N MET A 54 -1.24 -10.12 2.45
CA MET A 54 -0.78 -11.27 3.21
C MET A 54 -0.30 -10.81 4.60
N PHE A 55 -0.75 -11.53 5.61
CA PHE A 55 -0.33 -11.37 7.00
C PHE A 55 0.28 -12.68 7.47
N CYS A 56 1.42 -12.59 8.15
CA CYS A 56 2.09 -13.72 8.77
C CYS A 56 2.11 -13.52 10.28
N SER A 57 1.73 -14.53 11.03
CA SER A 57 1.98 -14.60 12.47
C SER A 57 3.44 -14.96 12.70
N PHE A 58 4.14 -14.19 13.52
CA PHE A 58 5.53 -14.42 13.92
C PHE A 58 5.66 -14.92 15.34
N ASP A 59 4.54 -15.16 16.03
CA ASP A 59 4.45 -15.63 17.42
C ASP A 59 4.21 -17.15 17.53
N GLU A 60 3.75 -17.61 18.70
CA GLU A 60 3.58 -19.03 19.03
C GLU A 60 2.50 -19.72 18.16
N LYS A 61 1.52 -19.00 17.64
CA LYS A 61 0.45 -19.56 16.81
C LYS A 61 0.71 -19.29 15.34
N PRO A 62 1.34 -20.22 14.62
CA PRO A 62 1.66 -20.00 13.21
C PRO A 62 0.38 -19.88 12.38
N MET A 63 0.29 -18.84 11.58
CA MET A 63 -0.81 -18.64 10.63
C MET A 63 -0.37 -17.71 9.50
N ILE A 64 -0.85 -17.97 8.31
CA ILE A 64 -0.84 -17.01 7.21
C ILE A 64 -2.28 -16.70 6.84
N LEU A 65 -2.61 -15.41 6.76
CA LEU A 65 -3.90 -14.92 6.28
C LEU A 65 -3.69 -14.18 4.97
N ARG A 66 -4.51 -14.46 3.96
CA ARG A 66 -4.53 -13.75 2.69
C ARG A 66 -5.92 -13.21 2.40
N LEU A 67 -5.95 -11.95 1.95
CA LEU A 67 -7.15 -11.27 1.48
C LEU A 67 -6.97 -11.01 -0.02
N TYR A 68 -7.90 -11.50 -0.84
CA TYR A 68 -7.91 -11.29 -2.28
C TYR A 68 -9.06 -10.36 -2.65
N GLY A 69 -8.79 -9.36 -3.46
CA GLY A 69 -9.84 -8.39 -3.79
C GLY A 69 -9.54 -7.53 -5.00
N LYS A 70 -10.39 -6.52 -5.15
CA LYS A 70 -10.24 -5.43 -6.11
C LYS A 70 -9.98 -4.14 -5.37
N GLY A 71 -8.87 -3.51 -5.69
CA GLY A 71 -8.44 -2.26 -5.09
C GLY A 71 -8.46 -1.09 -6.05
N HIS A 72 -8.50 0.08 -5.49
CA HIS A 72 -8.31 1.35 -6.18
C HIS A 72 -7.55 2.33 -5.30
N THR A 73 -6.94 3.31 -5.94
CA THR A 73 -6.21 4.39 -5.27
C THR A 73 -7.13 5.58 -5.02
N VAL A 74 -7.04 6.19 -3.84
CA VAL A 74 -7.74 7.42 -3.47
C VAL A 74 -6.71 8.49 -3.14
N LEU A 75 -6.74 9.61 -3.87
CA LEU A 75 -5.88 10.78 -3.67
C LEU A 75 -6.58 11.80 -2.74
N SER A 76 -5.80 12.71 -2.16
CA SER A 76 -6.33 13.78 -1.29
C SER A 76 -7.35 14.71 -1.98
N SER A 77 -7.31 14.78 -3.31
CA SER A 77 -8.27 15.51 -4.14
C SER A 77 -9.59 14.77 -4.41
N ASP A 78 -9.65 13.47 -4.10
CA ASP A 78 -10.84 12.66 -4.38
C ASP A 78 -11.94 12.88 -3.32
N LYS A 79 -13.19 12.78 -3.71
CA LYS A 79 -14.35 12.97 -2.83
C LYS A 79 -14.37 11.99 -1.65
N GLU A 80 -13.88 10.77 -1.85
CA GLU A 80 -13.83 9.71 -0.83
C GLU A 80 -12.76 9.96 0.24
N TRP A 81 -11.75 10.78 -0.05
CA TRP A 81 -10.61 11.00 0.83
C TRP A 81 -11.02 11.37 2.26
N ARG A 82 -11.91 12.36 2.39
CA ARG A 82 -12.30 12.90 3.71
C ARG A 82 -12.84 11.83 4.66
N GLU A 83 -13.59 10.87 4.13
CA GLU A 83 -14.16 9.77 4.92
C GLU A 83 -13.10 8.69 5.19
N LEU A 84 -12.40 8.27 4.15
CA LEU A 84 -11.42 7.18 4.22
C LEU A 84 -10.19 7.54 5.07
N ALA A 85 -9.81 8.81 5.13
CA ALA A 85 -8.66 9.27 5.91
C ALA A 85 -8.90 9.30 7.44
N ARG A 86 -10.17 9.31 7.89
CA ARG A 86 -10.51 9.43 9.32
C ARG A 86 -9.84 8.43 10.26
N PRO A 87 -9.73 7.13 9.93
CA PRO A 87 -9.10 6.15 10.81
C PRO A 87 -7.56 6.16 10.78
N PHE A 88 -6.95 7.03 9.96
CA PHE A 88 -5.51 7.07 9.75
C PHE A 88 -4.87 8.32 10.35
N LYS A 89 -3.62 8.18 10.79
CA LYS A 89 -2.75 9.32 11.06
C LYS A 89 -2.18 9.84 9.74
N ILE A 90 -2.37 11.13 9.50
CA ILE A 90 -1.83 11.79 8.29
C ILE A 90 -0.43 12.31 8.60
N TYR A 91 0.52 12.01 7.74
CA TYR A 91 1.92 12.44 7.80
C TYR A 91 2.25 13.35 6.62
N PRO A 92 3.30 14.18 6.69
CA PRO A 92 3.76 14.98 5.55
C PRO A 92 4.05 14.13 4.30
N SER A 93 4.51 12.89 4.51
CA SER A 93 4.77 11.93 3.43
C SER A 93 3.54 11.10 3.02
N THR A 94 2.34 11.38 3.54
CA THR A 94 1.12 10.68 3.10
C THR A 94 0.86 10.99 1.62
N ARG A 95 0.81 9.93 0.80
CA ARG A 95 0.65 10.05 -0.65
C ARG A 95 -0.78 9.77 -1.10
N GLN A 96 -1.35 8.67 -0.62
CA GLN A 96 -2.64 8.15 -1.08
C GLN A 96 -3.20 7.13 -0.09
N ILE A 97 -4.45 6.73 -0.29
CA ILE A 97 -5.04 5.58 0.37
C ILE A 97 -5.33 4.52 -0.69
N ILE A 98 -4.94 3.28 -0.43
CA ILE A 98 -5.35 2.14 -1.24
C ILE A 98 -6.51 1.45 -0.54
N VAL A 99 -7.66 1.41 -1.20
CA VAL A 99 -8.87 0.77 -0.71
C VAL A 99 -9.09 -0.52 -1.49
N ALA A 100 -9.58 -1.57 -0.86
CA ALA A 100 -9.90 -2.82 -1.55
C ALA A 100 -11.18 -3.46 -1.01
N ASP A 101 -12.03 -3.89 -1.94
CA ASP A 101 -13.17 -4.75 -1.68
C ASP A 101 -12.72 -6.21 -1.77
N ILE A 102 -12.88 -6.94 -0.67
CA ILE A 102 -12.37 -8.30 -0.51
C ILE A 102 -13.43 -9.30 -0.94
N SER A 103 -13.08 -10.15 -1.90
CA SER A 103 -13.95 -11.21 -2.44
C SER A 103 -13.62 -12.60 -1.89
N LYS A 104 -12.40 -12.79 -1.38
CA LYS A 104 -11.96 -14.09 -0.83
C LYS A 104 -10.97 -13.88 0.30
N VAL A 105 -11.14 -14.68 1.36
CA VAL A 105 -10.20 -14.80 2.49
C VAL A 105 -9.70 -16.23 2.53
N GLN A 106 -8.40 -16.41 2.74
CA GLN A 106 -7.77 -17.73 2.86
C GLN A 106 -6.78 -17.73 4.02
N SER A 107 -6.89 -18.71 4.89
CA SER A 107 -5.88 -19.00 5.91
C SER A 107 -5.08 -20.26 5.55
N SER A 108 -3.86 -20.35 6.04
CA SER A 108 -3.02 -21.53 5.96
C SER A 108 -2.15 -21.67 7.22
N CYS A 109 -1.56 -22.83 7.42
CA CYS A 109 -0.91 -23.22 8.68
C CYS A 109 0.27 -22.32 9.10
N GLY A 110 0.97 -21.70 8.15
CA GLY A 110 2.10 -20.82 8.47
C GLY A 110 3.33 -21.53 9.08
N PHE A 111 3.44 -22.85 9.01
CA PHE A 111 4.52 -23.62 9.67
C PHE A 111 5.93 -23.27 9.18
N GLY A 112 6.06 -22.70 7.98
CA GLY A 112 7.34 -22.23 7.44
C GLY A 112 7.67 -20.78 7.84
N VAL A 113 6.78 -20.06 8.54
CA VAL A 113 7.04 -18.72 9.00
C VAL A 113 7.86 -18.79 10.30
N PRO A 114 9.04 -18.13 10.37
CA PRO A 114 9.84 -18.14 11.58
C PRO A 114 9.22 -17.31 12.70
N LYS A 115 9.63 -17.55 13.92
CA LYS A 115 9.27 -16.70 15.07
C LYS A 115 10.17 -15.48 15.14
N TYR A 116 9.59 -14.31 15.43
CA TYR A 116 10.30 -13.06 15.70
C TYR A 116 9.69 -12.36 16.91
N GLU A 117 10.54 -11.66 17.67
CA GLU A 117 10.12 -10.72 18.68
C GLU A 117 10.03 -9.33 18.07
N PHE A 118 8.88 -8.68 18.27
CA PHE A 118 8.71 -7.30 17.83
C PHE A 118 9.50 -6.36 18.74
N SER A 119 10.54 -5.73 18.21
CA SER A 119 11.39 -4.79 18.94
C SER A 119 11.01 -3.31 18.75
N GLY A 120 10.10 -3.02 17.83
CA GLY A 120 9.61 -1.66 17.55
C GLY A 120 9.53 -1.31 16.06
N ASP A 121 8.86 -0.21 15.78
CA ASP A 121 8.81 0.39 14.45
C ASP A 121 10.09 1.19 14.16
N ARG A 122 10.32 1.52 12.89
CA ARG A 122 11.46 2.34 12.44
C ARG A 122 10.99 3.77 12.16
N ASP A 123 11.69 4.76 12.70
CA ASP A 123 11.40 6.19 12.50
C ASP A 123 12.08 6.78 11.25
N ILE A 124 13.02 6.06 10.66
CA ILE A 124 13.87 6.54 9.55
C ILE A 124 13.09 7.11 8.36
N HIS A 125 11.88 6.61 8.10
CA HIS A 125 11.03 7.13 7.03
C HIS A 125 10.53 8.56 7.35
N PHE A 126 10.17 8.82 8.60
CA PHE A 126 9.70 10.14 9.03
C PHE A 126 10.83 11.15 9.06
N GLU A 127 12.01 10.77 9.56
CA GLU A 127 13.23 11.58 9.52
C GLU A 127 13.61 11.95 8.09
N TRP A 128 13.56 10.99 7.17
CA TRP A 128 13.77 11.23 5.75
C TRP A 128 12.75 12.21 5.17
N ALA A 129 11.46 12.04 5.47
CA ALA A 129 10.42 12.92 4.97
C ALA A 129 10.57 14.37 5.50
N GLU A 130 10.92 14.53 6.78
CA GLU A 130 11.23 15.84 7.37
C GLU A 130 12.43 16.50 6.69
N SER A 131 13.51 15.73 6.44
CA SER A 131 14.72 16.24 5.76
C SER A 131 14.45 16.72 4.33
N LYS A 132 13.47 16.15 3.65
CA LYS A 132 13.05 16.55 2.29
C LYS A 132 12.22 17.84 2.29
N GLY A 133 11.40 18.05 3.32
CA GLY A 133 10.40 19.10 3.32
C GLY A 133 9.33 18.93 2.23
N ALA A 134 8.36 19.82 2.18
CA ALA A 134 7.22 19.70 1.25
C ALA A 134 7.65 19.71 -0.22
N GLU A 135 8.51 20.65 -0.59
CA GLU A 135 9.01 20.81 -1.97
C GLU A 135 9.84 19.59 -2.41
N GLY A 136 10.74 19.10 -1.55
CA GLY A 136 11.56 17.91 -1.86
C GLY A 136 10.73 16.63 -1.96
N LEU A 137 9.64 16.51 -1.20
CA LEU A 137 8.70 15.40 -1.32
C LEU A 137 7.93 15.46 -2.64
N GLU A 138 7.49 16.66 -3.07
CA GLU A 138 6.81 16.86 -4.35
C GLU A 138 7.71 16.50 -5.53
N GLN A 139 8.95 16.99 -5.54
CA GLN A 139 9.96 16.63 -6.54
C GLN A 139 10.23 15.12 -6.56
N TYR A 140 10.29 14.50 -5.39
CA TYR A 140 10.49 13.04 -5.29
C TYR A 140 9.33 12.26 -5.93
N VAL A 141 8.08 12.70 -5.69
CA VAL A 141 6.88 12.10 -6.33
C VAL A 141 6.96 12.24 -7.85
N GLU A 142 7.36 13.40 -8.36
CA GLU A 142 7.49 13.63 -9.82
C GLU A 142 8.49 12.68 -10.48
N VAL A 143 9.61 12.46 -9.83
CA VAL A 143 10.67 11.60 -10.39
C VAL A 143 10.37 10.10 -10.24
N ASN A 144 9.77 9.69 -9.11
CA ASN A 144 9.74 8.28 -8.72
C ASN A 144 8.34 7.67 -8.64
N ASN A 145 7.25 8.45 -8.68
CA ASN A 145 5.93 7.93 -8.34
C ASN A 145 4.85 8.13 -9.41
N LEU A 146 5.19 8.71 -10.54
CA LEU A 146 4.23 8.91 -11.64
C LEU A 146 4.01 7.61 -12.43
N TYR A 147 5.04 6.79 -12.59
CA TYR A 147 4.98 5.57 -13.38
C TYR A 147 5.49 4.37 -12.58
N SER A 148 4.99 3.17 -12.93
CA SER A 148 5.56 1.91 -12.46
C SER A 148 6.89 1.60 -13.10
N ILE A 149 7.60 0.58 -12.62
CA ILE A 149 8.82 0.08 -13.25
C ILE A 149 8.60 -0.37 -14.71
N ASP A 150 7.38 -0.78 -15.04
CA ASP A 150 6.96 -1.19 -16.39
C ASP A 150 6.36 -0.03 -17.22
N GLY A 151 6.46 1.22 -16.74
CA GLY A 151 5.98 2.42 -17.42
C GLY A 151 4.46 2.64 -17.36
N LEU A 152 3.72 1.88 -16.56
CA LEU A 152 2.29 2.10 -16.37
C LEU A 152 2.05 3.37 -15.52
N PRO A 153 1.12 4.26 -15.91
CA PRO A 153 0.83 5.46 -15.14
C PRO A 153 0.17 5.11 -13.80
N SER A 154 0.64 5.73 -12.73
CA SER A 154 -0.07 5.74 -11.45
C SER A 154 -1.28 6.68 -11.52
N LYS A 155 -2.17 6.60 -10.52
CA LYS A 155 -3.30 7.55 -10.45
C LYS A 155 -2.83 9.01 -10.35
N ILE A 156 -1.69 9.29 -9.71
CA ILE A 156 -1.13 10.65 -9.64
C ILE A 156 -0.82 11.17 -11.05
N ALA A 157 -0.21 10.36 -11.90
CA ALA A 157 0.07 10.74 -13.29
C ALA A 157 -1.19 10.92 -14.12
N SER A 158 -2.26 10.16 -13.85
CA SER A 158 -3.49 10.19 -14.63
C SER A 158 -4.39 11.42 -14.39
N VAL A 159 -4.13 12.17 -13.31
CA VAL A 159 -4.91 13.36 -12.92
C VAL A 159 -4.14 14.68 -13.09
N ARG A 160 -2.90 14.61 -13.54
CA ARG A 160 -2.05 15.75 -13.94
C ARG A 160 -2.15 16.00 -15.43
#